data_b31e3f7d71ca568bf1b215ef29744270
#
_entry.id   b31e3f7d71ca568bf1b215ef29744270
#
_cell.length_a   1.000
_cell.length_b   1.000
_cell.length_c   1.000
_cell.angle_alpha   90.00
_cell.angle_beta   90.00
_cell.angle_gamma   90.00
#
_symmetry.space_group_name_H-M   'P 1'
#
loop_
_entity.id
_entity.type
_entity.pdbx_description
1 polymer ?
#
loop_
_entity_poly.entity_id
_entity_poly.type
_entity_poly.pdbx_seq_one_letter_code
_entity_poly.pdbx_strand_id
1 'polypeptide(L)'
;MSSVQLITRLISSETGLSSEKLRTGKLEAYEWDVLNNRVKDLEKAPLFIDDTPSISIFDLRAKARRLSSQYGIQLIVIDYLQLMTAGGSKGAGNREQEISTISRNLKALAKELNIPVIALSQLSRNVEARPGHKRPQLSDLRESGAIEQDADIVSFIYRPEYYKIMEWDDEAQTPTAGQAEFIVAKHRNGGLDNIRLKFEGHLGRFANLDEYSSGGFLSAIPQEFTSKMNQNVAFDAVPMANPAQAFGAPSTTSTDDDIPY
;
A
#
# COMPACT_ATOMS: atom_id res chain seq x y z
N MET A 1 -6.10 -18.58 3.34
CA MET A 1 -5.47 -19.21 2.15
C MET A 1 -4.26 -19.98 2.62
N SER A 2 -3.99 -21.18 2.08
CA SER A 2 -2.78 -21.93 2.48
C SER A 2 -1.54 -21.34 1.80
N SER A 3 -0.36 -21.58 2.41
CA SER A 3 0.94 -21.18 1.83
C SER A 3 1.12 -21.71 0.40
N VAL A 4 0.72 -22.96 0.14
CA VAL A 4 0.77 -23.58 -1.19
C VAL A 4 -0.07 -22.84 -2.22
N GLN A 5 -1.29 -22.42 -1.85
CA GLN A 5 -2.16 -21.66 -2.75
C GLN A 5 -1.58 -20.28 -3.05
N LEU A 6 -0.96 -19.63 -2.06
CA LEU A 6 -0.31 -18.34 -2.24
C LEU A 6 0.88 -18.46 -3.20
N ILE A 7 1.76 -19.44 -2.97
CA ILE A 7 2.91 -19.68 -3.83
C ILE A 7 2.48 -20.01 -5.27
N THR A 8 1.42 -20.82 -5.45
CA THR A 8 0.90 -21.12 -6.80
C THR A 8 0.44 -19.86 -7.53
N ARG A 9 -0.19 -18.91 -6.82
CA ARG A 9 -0.58 -17.63 -7.40
C ARG A 9 0.61 -16.74 -7.74
N LEU A 10 1.63 -16.71 -6.88
CA LEU A 10 2.87 -15.98 -7.15
C LEU A 10 3.57 -16.53 -8.38
N ILE A 11 3.69 -17.85 -8.49
CA ILE A 11 4.25 -18.51 -9.67
C ILE A 11 3.43 -18.18 -10.92
N SER A 12 2.10 -18.25 -10.85
CA SER A 12 1.22 -17.93 -11.98
C SER A 12 1.40 -16.48 -12.44
N SER A 13 1.47 -15.54 -11.51
CA SER A 13 1.69 -14.12 -11.81
C SER A 13 3.05 -13.85 -12.43
N GLU A 14 4.10 -14.52 -11.95
CA GLU A 14 5.48 -14.34 -12.41
C GLU A 14 5.73 -15.01 -13.76
N THR A 15 5.24 -16.23 -13.94
CA THR A 15 5.48 -17.01 -15.15
C THR A 15 4.53 -16.70 -16.30
N GLY A 16 3.38 -16.10 -16.03
CA GLY A 16 2.28 -15.94 -16.99
C GLY A 16 1.52 -17.25 -17.28
N LEU A 17 1.77 -18.31 -16.51
CA LEU A 17 1.08 -19.58 -16.63
C LEU A 17 -0.18 -19.58 -15.76
N SER A 18 -1.32 -20.03 -16.28
CA SER A 18 -2.54 -20.05 -15.50
C SER A 18 -2.44 -20.97 -14.28
N SER A 19 -3.02 -20.55 -13.15
CA SER A 19 -3.06 -21.36 -11.92
C SER A 19 -3.70 -22.74 -12.14
N GLU A 20 -4.60 -22.87 -13.11
CA GLU A 20 -5.22 -24.14 -13.47
C GLU A 20 -4.22 -25.10 -14.12
N LYS A 21 -3.41 -24.62 -15.08
CA LYS A 21 -2.33 -25.41 -15.70
C LYS A 21 -1.32 -25.86 -14.67
N LEU A 22 -0.89 -24.96 -13.79
CA LEU A 22 0.03 -25.28 -12.69
C LEU A 22 -0.53 -26.34 -11.75
N ARG A 23 -1.81 -26.27 -11.40
CA ARG A 23 -2.48 -27.23 -10.51
C ARG A 23 -2.68 -28.59 -11.15
N THR A 24 -2.99 -28.64 -12.44
CA THR A 24 -3.26 -29.89 -13.16
C THR A 24 -2.01 -30.54 -13.74
N GLY A 25 -0.87 -29.81 -13.78
CA GLY A 25 0.37 -30.29 -14.39
C GLY A 25 0.31 -30.40 -15.92
N LYS A 26 -0.74 -29.88 -16.56
CA LYS A 26 -0.90 -29.91 -18.03
C LYS A 26 -0.13 -28.76 -18.67
N LEU A 27 1.20 -28.87 -18.66
CA LEU A 27 2.11 -27.88 -19.22
C LEU A 27 2.76 -28.45 -20.48
N GLU A 28 2.90 -27.62 -21.51
CA GLU A 28 3.68 -27.89 -22.70
C GLU A 28 5.19 -27.86 -22.38
N ALA A 29 6.02 -28.47 -23.23
CA ALA A 29 7.46 -28.56 -22.99
C ALA A 29 8.10 -27.18 -22.77
N TYR A 30 7.76 -26.19 -23.59
CA TYR A 30 8.26 -24.82 -23.43
C TYR A 30 7.76 -24.14 -22.15
N GLU A 31 6.55 -24.47 -21.67
CA GLU A 31 5.99 -23.93 -20.43
C GLU A 31 6.75 -24.46 -19.21
N TRP A 32 7.24 -25.71 -19.28
CA TRP A 32 8.13 -26.27 -18.27
C TRP A 32 9.47 -25.53 -18.20
N ASP A 33 10.03 -25.14 -19.33
CA ASP A 33 11.27 -24.36 -19.37
C ASP A 33 11.07 -22.96 -18.76
N VAL A 34 9.96 -22.29 -19.11
CA VAL A 34 9.59 -21.00 -18.51
C VAL A 34 9.42 -21.13 -17.00
N LEU A 35 8.67 -22.15 -16.55
CA LEU A 35 8.45 -22.42 -15.13
C LEU A 35 9.78 -22.59 -14.39
N ASN A 36 10.63 -23.50 -14.88
CA ASN A 36 11.91 -23.81 -14.25
C ASN A 36 12.87 -22.61 -14.16
N ASN A 37 12.84 -21.73 -15.15
CA ASN A 37 13.70 -20.55 -15.16
C ASN A 37 13.19 -19.48 -14.19
N ARG A 38 11.88 -19.20 -14.19
CA ARG A 38 11.29 -18.14 -13.34
C ARG A 38 11.18 -18.53 -11.86
N VAL A 39 10.93 -19.82 -11.57
CA VAL A 39 10.85 -20.30 -10.18
C VAL A 39 12.18 -20.15 -9.45
N LYS A 40 13.33 -20.28 -10.13
CA LYS A 40 14.65 -20.06 -9.54
C LYS A 40 14.84 -18.67 -8.94
N ASP A 41 14.21 -17.65 -9.53
CA ASP A 41 14.27 -16.30 -9.01
C ASP A 41 13.39 -16.15 -7.76
N LEU A 42 12.21 -16.79 -7.75
CA LEU A 42 11.35 -16.86 -6.57
C LEU A 42 11.99 -17.64 -5.39
N GLU A 43 12.71 -18.72 -5.68
CA GLU A 43 13.44 -19.51 -4.66
C GLU A 43 14.51 -18.68 -3.93
N LYS A 44 15.13 -17.74 -4.64
CA LYS A 44 16.15 -16.84 -4.07
C LYS A 44 15.55 -15.64 -3.35
N ALA A 45 14.28 -15.34 -3.58
CA ALA A 45 13.63 -14.20 -2.96
C ALA A 45 13.50 -14.40 -1.44
N PRO A 46 13.83 -13.40 -0.60
CA PRO A 46 13.71 -13.48 0.86
C PRO A 46 12.24 -13.35 1.28
N LEU A 47 11.40 -14.29 0.84
CA LEU A 47 9.97 -14.34 1.12
C LEU A 47 9.66 -15.36 2.20
N PHE A 48 9.11 -14.91 3.32
CA PHE A 48 8.68 -15.75 4.46
C PHE A 48 7.17 -15.75 4.53
N ILE A 49 6.55 -16.91 4.47
CA ILE A 49 5.09 -17.07 4.51
C ILE A 49 4.70 -17.71 5.84
N ASP A 50 3.79 -17.06 6.55
CA ASP A 50 3.18 -17.56 7.77
C ASP A 50 1.67 -17.73 7.54
N ASP A 51 1.19 -18.95 7.49
CA ASP A 51 -0.22 -19.30 7.29
C ASP A 51 -0.93 -19.69 8.60
N THR A 52 -0.40 -19.25 9.74
CA THR A 52 -1.04 -19.45 11.06
C THR A 52 -2.44 -18.83 11.06
N PRO A 53 -3.50 -19.62 11.28
CA PRO A 53 -4.85 -19.07 11.32
C PRO A 53 -5.06 -18.20 12.56
N SER A 54 -5.75 -17.08 12.40
CA SER A 54 -6.14 -16.19 13.51
C SER A 54 -4.97 -15.76 14.40
N ILE A 55 -3.85 -15.37 13.78
CA ILE A 55 -2.66 -14.93 14.50
C ILE A 55 -2.98 -13.75 15.43
N SER A 56 -2.48 -13.79 16.66
CA SER A 56 -2.62 -12.65 17.57
C SER A 56 -1.59 -11.56 17.23
N ILE A 57 -1.91 -10.31 17.57
CA ILE A 57 -0.97 -9.19 17.37
C ILE A 57 0.33 -9.39 18.14
N PHE A 58 0.30 -10.08 19.30
CA PHE A 58 1.48 -10.38 20.11
C PHE A 58 2.36 -11.44 19.45
N ASP A 59 1.74 -12.50 18.89
CA ASP A 59 2.48 -13.54 18.17
C ASP A 59 3.09 -12.98 16.88
N LEU A 60 2.35 -12.16 16.16
CA LEU A 60 2.89 -11.45 14.97
C LEU A 60 4.10 -10.61 15.36
N ARG A 61 4.03 -9.84 16.45
CA ARG A 61 5.14 -9.01 16.91
C ARG A 61 6.36 -9.85 17.28
N ALA A 62 6.18 -10.97 17.97
CA ALA A 62 7.27 -11.88 18.33
C ALA A 62 7.94 -12.50 17.09
N LYS A 63 7.12 -12.98 16.11
CA LYS A 63 7.60 -13.52 14.83
C LYS A 63 8.32 -12.47 14.00
N ALA A 64 7.75 -11.26 13.87
CA ALA A 64 8.32 -10.16 13.11
C ALA A 64 9.69 -9.72 13.66
N ARG A 65 9.81 -9.58 14.98
CA ARG A 65 11.10 -9.28 15.63
C ARG A 65 12.16 -10.32 15.33
N ARG A 66 11.79 -11.61 15.43
CA ARG A 66 12.69 -12.71 15.12
C ARG A 66 13.14 -12.68 13.64
N LEU A 67 12.21 -12.53 12.71
CA LEU A 67 12.51 -12.46 11.28
C LEU A 67 13.34 -11.22 10.94
N SER A 68 13.05 -10.08 11.56
CA SER A 68 13.83 -8.85 11.38
C SER A 68 15.27 -9.04 11.87
N SER A 69 15.46 -9.64 13.06
CA SER A 69 16.81 -9.86 13.61
C SER A 69 17.60 -10.93 12.85
N GLN A 70 16.96 -12.01 12.39
CA GLN A 70 17.64 -13.14 11.74
C GLN A 70 17.86 -12.95 10.25
N TYR A 71 16.91 -12.31 9.56
CA TYR A 71 16.89 -12.25 8.09
C TYR A 71 16.79 -10.83 7.55
N GLY A 72 16.66 -9.80 8.42
CA GLY A 72 16.61 -8.42 7.98
C GLY A 72 15.40 -8.10 7.10
N ILE A 73 14.22 -8.63 7.42
CA ILE A 73 13.01 -8.35 6.63
C ILE A 73 12.76 -6.85 6.53
N GLN A 74 12.29 -6.39 5.36
CA GLN A 74 12.09 -4.98 5.06
C GLN A 74 10.61 -4.61 4.82
N LEU A 75 9.71 -5.58 4.83
CA LEU A 75 8.28 -5.39 4.62
C LEU A 75 7.49 -6.48 5.35
N ILE A 76 6.36 -6.11 5.93
CA ILE A 76 5.35 -7.05 6.44
C ILE A 76 4.07 -6.83 5.63
N VAL A 77 3.48 -7.93 5.12
CA VAL A 77 2.16 -7.92 4.46
C VAL A 77 1.21 -8.81 5.26
N ILE A 78 0.02 -8.31 5.56
CA ILE A 78 -1.01 -9.02 6.33
C ILE A 78 -2.25 -9.19 5.47
N ASP A 79 -2.65 -10.45 5.21
CA ASP A 79 -3.86 -10.79 4.46
C ASP A 79 -4.81 -11.62 5.38
N TYR A 80 -5.80 -11.02 6.00
CA TYR A 80 -6.22 -9.64 6.14
C TYR A 80 -6.54 -9.34 7.63
N LEU A 81 -6.70 -8.07 8.00
CA LEU A 81 -6.82 -7.62 9.40
C LEU A 81 -7.93 -8.32 10.17
N GLN A 82 -9.07 -8.59 9.54
CA GLN A 82 -10.22 -9.20 10.18
C GLN A 82 -10.01 -10.68 10.57
N LEU A 83 -8.91 -11.32 10.16
CA LEU A 83 -8.53 -12.65 10.65
C LEU A 83 -7.65 -12.60 11.89
N MET A 84 -7.08 -11.44 12.22
CA MET A 84 -6.25 -11.28 13.40
C MET A 84 -7.07 -11.19 14.69
N THR A 85 -6.41 -11.47 15.82
CA THR A 85 -6.96 -11.30 17.16
C THR A 85 -6.11 -10.34 17.98
N ALA A 86 -6.73 -9.62 18.91
CA ALA A 86 -6.01 -8.74 19.84
C ALA A 86 -5.28 -9.48 20.95
N GLY A 87 -5.49 -10.82 21.08
CA GLY A 87 -4.82 -11.63 22.10
C GLY A 87 -5.34 -11.31 23.50
N GLY A 88 -6.51 -11.79 23.85
CA GLY A 88 -7.09 -11.72 25.18
C GLY A 88 -8.16 -12.78 25.34
N SER A 89 -8.59 -13.07 26.57
CA SER A 89 -9.73 -13.96 26.79
C SER A 89 -10.93 -13.42 26.01
N LYS A 90 -11.65 -14.31 25.31
CA LYS A 90 -12.87 -14.00 24.54
C LYS A 90 -13.98 -13.45 25.47
N GLY A 91 -13.79 -12.24 25.97
CA GLY A 91 -14.89 -11.43 26.47
C GLY A 91 -15.51 -10.75 25.25
N ALA A 92 -16.84 -10.66 25.22
CA ALA A 92 -17.64 -10.08 24.14
C ALA A 92 -17.32 -8.58 23.95
N GLY A 93 -16.07 -8.26 23.58
CA GLY A 93 -15.63 -6.93 23.18
C GLY A 93 -16.15 -6.63 21.78
N ASN A 94 -16.54 -5.41 21.56
CA ASN A 94 -16.95 -4.93 20.26
C ASN A 94 -15.81 -5.20 19.23
N ARG A 95 -16.10 -5.90 18.14
CA ARG A 95 -15.13 -6.21 17.07
C ARG A 95 -14.40 -4.96 16.56
N GLU A 96 -15.08 -3.84 16.53
CA GLU A 96 -14.49 -2.54 16.19
C GLU A 96 -13.34 -2.15 17.14
N GLN A 97 -13.50 -2.37 18.45
CA GLN A 97 -12.45 -2.09 19.43
C GLN A 97 -11.25 -3.03 19.28
N GLU A 98 -11.50 -4.27 18.93
CA GLU A 98 -10.45 -5.26 18.67
C GLU A 98 -9.61 -4.84 17.43
N ILE A 99 -10.25 -4.51 16.34
CA ILE A 99 -9.59 -4.00 15.11
C ILE A 99 -8.83 -2.69 15.41
N SER A 100 -9.40 -1.79 16.19
CA SER A 100 -8.74 -0.57 16.63
C SER A 100 -7.46 -0.87 17.43
N THR A 101 -7.50 -1.84 18.32
CA THR A 101 -6.33 -2.27 19.10
C THR A 101 -5.26 -2.88 18.18
N ILE A 102 -5.64 -3.74 17.24
CA ILE A 102 -4.74 -4.33 16.26
C ILE A 102 -4.07 -3.23 15.43
N SER A 103 -4.85 -2.29 14.87
CA SER A 103 -4.34 -1.20 14.04
C SER A 103 -3.26 -0.37 14.75
N ARG A 104 -3.52 0.07 15.99
CA ARG A 104 -2.54 0.82 16.80
C ARG A 104 -1.27 0.02 17.06
N ASN A 105 -1.41 -1.26 17.38
CA ASN A 105 -0.25 -2.12 17.62
C ASN A 105 0.56 -2.38 16.34
N LEU A 106 -0.07 -2.50 15.17
CA LEU A 106 0.63 -2.60 13.89
C LEU A 106 1.42 -1.33 13.60
N LYS A 107 0.83 -0.16 13.86
CA LYS A 107 1.54 1.11 13.73
C LYS A 107 2.73 1.20 14.69
N ALA A 108 2.58 0.73 15.92
CA ALA A 108 3.67 0.66 16.89
C ALA A 108 4.78 -0.30 16.44
N LEU A 109 4.40 -1.46 15.90
CA LEU A 109 5.33 -2.46 15.37
C LEU A 109 6.12 -1.92 14.18
N ALA A 110 5.46 -1.25 13.23
CA ALA A 110 6.13 -0.63 12.09
C ALA A 110 7.20 0.39 12.51
N LYS A 111 6.87 1.22 13.52
CA LYS A 111 7.83 2.18 14.09
C LYS A 111 8.96 1.49 14.85
N GLU A 112 8.65 0.47 15.63
CA GLU A 112 9.63 -0.28 16.44
C GLU A 112 10.68 -0.95 15.56
N LEU A 113 10.25 -1.61 14.50
CA LEU A 113 11.14 -2.33 13.57
C LEU A 113 11.70 -1.42 12.46
N ASN A 114 11.18 -0.20 12.34
CA ASN A 114 11.49 0.74 11.25
C ASN A 114 11.27 0.12 9.85
N ILE A 115 10.18 -0.64 9.69
CA ILE A 115 9.79 -1.25 8.42
C ILE A 115 8.32 -0.96 8.11
N PRO A 116 7.94 -0.84 6.82
CA PRO A 116 6.54 -0.65 6.43
C PRO A 116 5.71 -1.90 6.70
N VAL A 117 4.44 -1.67 7.05
CA VAL A 117 3.43 -2.72 7.19
C VAL A 117 2.29 -2.42 6.23
N ILE A 118 2.02 -3.33 5.30
CA ILE A 118 0.85 -3.31 4.43
C ILE A 118 -0.18 -4.27 5.02
N ALA A 119 -1.35 -3.75 5.38
CA ALA A 119 -2.42 -4.56 5.91
C ALA A 119 -3.64 -4.50 4.99
N LEU A 120 -4.07 -5.64 4.48
CA LEU A 120 -5.30 -5.74 3.72
C LEU A 120 -6.50 -5.67 4.67
N SER A 121 -7.56 -5.03 4.22
CA SER A 121 -8.81 -4.91 4.98
C SER A 121 -10.00 -5.16 4.08
N GLN A 122 -10.96 -5.93 4.57
CA GLN A 122 -12.21 -6.13 3.87
C GLN A 122 -13.08 -4.88 3.98
N LEU A 123 -13.70 -4.50 2.87
CA LEU A 123 -14.66 -3.41 2.84
C LEU A 123 -16.03 -3.84 3.38
N SER A 124 -16.81 -2.86 3.85
CA SER A 124 -18.21 -3.06 4.19
C SER A 124 -19.01 -3.52 2.96
N ARG A 125 -19.94 -4.47 3.15
CA ARG A 125 -20.85 -4.93 2.10
C ARG A 125 -21.76 -3.83 1.56
N ASN A 126 -21.88 -2.71 2.27
CA ASN A 126 -22.66 -1.55 1.83
C ASN A 126 -22.17 -0.97 0.49
N VAL A 127 -20.89 -1.18 0.13
CA VAL A 127 -20.36 -0.81 -1.19
C VAL A 127 -21.12 -1.52 -2.30
N GLU A 128 -21.42 -2.80 -2.14
CA GLU A 128 -22.12 -3.61 -3.15
C GLU A 128 -23.59 -3.19 -3.31
N ALA A 129 -24.21 -2.69 -2.23
CA ALA A 129 -25.59 -2.21 -2.24
C ALA A 129 -25.73 -0.76 -2.76
N ARG A 130 -24.64 -0.01 -2.86
CA ARG A 130 -24.64 1.38 -3.31
C ARG A 130 -25.09 1.48 -4.77
N PRO A 131 -25.99 2.39 -5.12
CA PRO A 131 -26.33 2.67 -6.52
C PRO A 131 -25.15 3.33 -7.25
N GLY A 132 -25.11 3.17 -8.58
CA GLY A 132 -24.07 3.78 -9.44
C GLY A 132 -22.76 2.99 -9.46
N HIS A 133 -21.64 3.69 -9.55
CA HIS A 133 -20.33 3.12 -9.86
C HIS A 133 -19.69 2.28 -8.73
N LYS A 134 -20.30 2.20 -7.56
CA LYS A 134 -19.83 1.37 -6.41
C LYS A 134 -18.34 1.58 -6.06
N ARG A 135 -17.83 2.78 -6.34
CA ARG A 135 -16.45 3.15 -6.08
C ARG A 135 -16.19 3.17 -4.57
N PRO A 136 -15.13 2.50 -4.07
CA PRO A 136 -14.80 2.47 -2.65
C PRO A 136 -14.48 3.87 -2.10
N GLN A 137 -14.84 4.10 -0.84
CA GLN A 137 -14.61 5.34 -0.11
C GLN A 137 -14.11 5.05 1.30
N LEU A 138 -13.51 6.03 1.98
CA LEU A 138 -13.02 5.89 3.36
C LEU A 138 -14.11 5.42 4.33
N SER A 139 -15.35 5.90 4.14
CA SER A 139 -16.52 5.47 4.93
C SER A 139 -16.84 3.96 4.81
N ASP A 140 -16.32 3.29 3.79
CA ASP A 140 -16.53 1.86 3.58
C ASP A 140 -15.62 0.98 4.46
N LEU A 141 -14.64 1.60 5.12
CA LEU A 141 -13.85 1.01 6.21
C LEU A 141 -14.60 1.02 7.56
N ARG A 142 -15.91 1.04 7.57
CA ARG A 142 -16.81 1.43 8.66
C ARG A 142 -16.64 0.67 9.99
N GLU A 143 -16.23 -0.60 9.97
CA GLU A 143 -15.91 -1.33 11.21
C GLU A 143 -14.51 -0.98 11.73
N SER A 144 -13.87 0.01 11.15
CA SER A 144 -12.45 0.27 11.29
C SER A 144 -12.11 1.75 11.16
N GLY A 145 -12.94 2.65 11.67
CA GLY A 145 -12.62 4.10 11.72
C GLY A 145 -11.24 4.39 12.32
N ALA A 146 -10.79 3.50 13.21
CA ALA A 146 -9.44 3.55 13.75
C ALA A 146 -8.35 3.23 12.71
N ILE A 147 -8.61 2.30 11.76
CA ILE A 147 -7.64 1.99 10.68
C ILE A 147 -7.39 3.25 9.87
N GLU A 148 -8.47 3.96 9.49
CA GLU A 148 -8.31 5.22 8.76
C GLU A 148 -7.47 6.22 9.53
N GLN A 149 -7.67 6.38 10.84
CA GLN A 149 -6.92 7.33 11.65
C GLN A 149 -5.45 6.94 11.81
N ASP A 150 -5.16 5.67 12.04
CA ASP A 150 -3.82 5.15 12.32
C ASP A 150 -2.95 5.02 11.06
N ALA A 151 -3.54 4.66 9.92
CA ALA A 151 -2.82 4.47 8.66
C ALA A 151 -2.25 5.79 8.12
N ASP A 152 -1.03 5.74 7.58
CA ASP A 152 -0.42 6.86 6.87
C ASP A 152 -0.96 6.98 5.46
N ILE A 153 -1.25 5.84 4.84
CA ILE A 153 -1.82 5.73 3.51
C ILE A 153 -3.01 4.77 3.58
N VAL A 154 -4.12 5.15 2.97
CA VAL A 154 -5.27 4.27 2.71
C VAL A 154 -5.49 4.23 1.22
N SER A 155 -5.46 3.03 0.66
CA SER A 155 -5.69 2.81 -0.76
C SER A 155 -6.77 1.76 -0.98
N PHE A 156 -7.47 1.87 -2.10
CA PHE A 156 -8.46 0.89 -2.53
C PHE A 156 -8.08 0.33 -3.90
N ILE A 157 -8.42 -0.93 -4.12
CA ILE A 157 -8.42 -1.54 -5.45
C ILE A 157 -9.86 -1.59 -5.93
N TYR A 158 -10.15 -0.91 -7.02
CA TYR A 158 -11.46 -0.88 -7.63
C TYR A 158 -11.45 -1.54 -9.00
N ARG A 159 -12.38 -2.47 -9.21
CA ARG A 159 -12.56 -3.20 -10.47
C ARG A 159 -14.00 -3.04 -10.93
N PRO A 160 -14.29 -2.06 -11.81
CA PRO A 160 -15.67 -1.82 -12.27
C PRO A 160 -16.26 -3.02 -12.99
N GLU A 161 -15.48 -3.77 -13.78
CA GLU A 161 -15.92 -5.00 -14.45
C GLU A 161 -16.52 -6.04 -13.48
N TYR A 162 -15.99 -6.14 -12.25
CA TYR A 162 -16.53 -7.02 -11.21
C TYR A 162 -18.00 -6.68 -10.88
N TYR A 163 -18.34 -5.41 -10.96
CA TYR A 163 -19.70 -4.89 -10.75
C TYR A 163 -20.54 -4.79 -12.04
N LYS A 164 -20.04 -5.34 -13.16
CA LYS A 164 -20.69 -5.27 -14.49
C LYS A 164 -20.87 -3.83 -15.00
N ILE A 165 -19.99 -2.94 -14.61
CA ILE A 165 -19.90 -1.58 -15.12
C ILE A 165 -18.96 -1.64 -16.32
N MET A 166 -19.47 -1.29 -17.51
CA MET A 166 -18.75 -1.48 -18.78
C MET A 166 -17.91 -0.27 -19.18
N GLU A 167 -18.22 0.89 -18.63
CA GLU A 167 -17.58 2.16 -18.98
C GLU A 167 -17.15 2.90 -17.72
N TRP A 168 -16.02 3.62 -17.83
CA TRP A 168 -15.59 4.52 -16.78
C TRP A 168 -16.47 5.77 -16.74
N ASP A 169 -16.55 6.39 -15.59
CA ASP A 169 -17.21 7.68 -15.36
C ASP A 169 -16.24 8.81 -15.76
N ASP A 170 -15.79 8.79 -17.01
CA ASP A 170 -14.97 9.83 -17.62
C ASP A 170 -15.68 10.40 -18.86
N GLU A 171 -15.24 11.57 -19.33
CA GLU A 171 -15.86 12.23 -20.48
C GLU A 171 -15.84 11.37 -21.75
N ALA A 172 -14.86 10.49 -21.89
CA ALA A 172 -14.69 9.61 -23.04
C ALA A 172 -15.46 8.30 -22.92
N GLN A 173 -16.08 7.99 -21.77
CA GLN A 173 -16.75 6.73 -21.47
C GLN A 173 -15.90 5.51 -21.87
N THR A 174 -14.62 5.54 -21.43
CA THR A 174 -13.65 4.51 -21.83
C THR A 174 -14.05 3.14 -21.28
N PRO A 175 -13.82 2.03 -22.03
CA PRO A 175 -14.17 0.70 -21.58
C PRO A 175 -13.41 0.29 -20.31
N THR A 176 -14.11 -0.41 -19.41
CA THR A 176 -13.52 -0.90 -18.14
C THR A 176 -12.96 -2.31 -18.21
N ALA A 177 -13.20 -3.02 -19.33
CA ALA A 177 -12.81 -4.42 -19.50
C ALA A 177 -11.31 -4.63 -19.29
N GLY A 178 -10.95 -5.57 -18.42
CA GLY A 178 -9.57 -5.87 -18.08
C GLY A 178 -8.83 -4.73 -17.38
N GLN A 179 -9.55 -3.76 -16.81
CA GLN A 179 -8.95 -2.65 -16.09
C GLN A 179 -9.31 -2.66 -14.60
N ALA A 180 -8.46 -2.04 -13.83
CA ALA A 180 -8.65 -1.76 -12.42
C ALA A 180 -8.13 -0.36 -12.10
N GLU A 181 -8.48 0.16 -10.94
CA GLU A 181 -8.00 1.43 -10.44
C GLU A 181 -7.43 1.25 -9.05
N PHE A 182 -6.22 1.75 -8.83
CA PHE A 182 -5.62 1.90 -7.52
C PHE A 182 -5.87 3.32 -7.04
N ILE A 183 -6.70 3.45 -6.02
CA ILE A 183 -7.19 4.71 -5.49
C ILE A 183 -6.42 5.03 -4.20
N VAL A 184 -5.62 6.07 -4.17
CA VAL A 184 -5.02 6.61 -2.95
C VAL A 184 -6.02 7.58 -2.31
N ALA A 185 -6.84 7.08 -1.39
CA ALA A 185 -7.92 7.85 -0.76
C ALA A 185 -7.48 8.66 0.46
N LYS A 186 -6.36 8.28 1.08
CA LYS A 186 -5.71 9.03 2.16
C LYS A 186 -4.20 8.92 2.02
N HIS A 187 -3.52 10.04 2.16
CA HIS A 187 -2.07 10.09 2.28
C HIS A 187 -1.67 11.20 3.27
N ARG A 188 -1.00 10.82 4.38
CA ARG A 188 -0.71 11.78 5.47
C ARG A 188 0.28 12.88 5.05
N ASN A 189 1.24 12.54 4.20
CA ASN A 189 2.34 13.43 3.81
C ASN A 189 2.44 13.67 2.29
N GLY A 190 1.40 13.32 1.52
CA GLY A 190 1.39 13.47 0.08
C GLY A 190 0.01 13.73 -0.49
N GLY A 191 -0.08 13.81 -1.81
CA GLY A 191 -1.32 13.98 -2.56
C GLY A 191 -2.18 12.71 -2.61
N LEU A 192 -3.43 12.90 -3.02
CA LEU A 192 -4.33 11.82 -3.40
C LEU A 192 -4.19 11.58 -4.91
N ASP A 193 -4.31 10.34 -5.34
CA ASP A 193 -4.21 10.00 -6.75
C ASP A 193 -5.04 8.77 -7.09
N ASN A 194 -5.36 8.62 -8.37
CA ASN A 194 -6.11 7.50 -8.92
C ASN A 194 -5.35 6.96 -10.14
N ILE A 195 -4.84 5.76 -10.01
CA ILE A 195 -3.97 5.16 -11.01
C ILE A 195 -4.72 4.01 -11.68
N ARG A 196 -4.98 4.14 -12.98
CA ARG A 196 -5.56 3.05 -13.77
C ARG A 196 -4.49 2.02 -14.10
N LEU A 197 -4.85 0.77 -13.94
CA LEU A 197 -4.00 -0.39 -14.16
C LEU A 197 -4.71 -1.38 -15.07
N LYS A 198 -3.95 -2.17 -15.82
CA LYS A 198 -4.46 -3.38 -16.46
C LYS A 198 -4.61 -4.47 -15.40
N PHE A 199 -5.66 -5.25 -15.49
CA PHE A 199 -5.88 -6.43 -14.64
C PHE A 199 -6.10 -7.70 -15.48
N GLU A 200 -5.20 -8.66 -15.35
CA GLU A 200 -5.26 -9.96 -16.00
C GLU A 200 -5.84 -10.99 -15.03
N GLY A 201 -7.18 -11.16 -15.08
CA GLY A 201 -7.91 -11.95 -14.09
C GLY A 201 -7.50 -13.41 -14.00
N HIS A 202 -7.11 -14.04 -15.13
CA HIS A 202 -6.68 -15.45 -15.19
C HIS A 202 -5.31 -15.69 -14.54
N LEU A 203 -4.49 -14.64 -14.40
CA LEU A 203 -3.19 -14.67 -13.71
C LEU A 203 -3.27 -14.01 -12.32
N GLY A 204 -4.32 -13.23 -12.04
CA GLY A 204 -4.41 -12.41 -10.83
C GLY A 204 -3.38 -11.28 -10.81
N ARG A 205 -2.94 -10.79 -11.99
CA ARG A 205 -1.84 -9.85 -12.17
C ARG A 205 -2.32 -8.46 -12.51
N PHE A 206 -1.68 -7.45 -11.93
CA PHE A 206 -1.81 -6.05 -12.33
C PHE A 206 -0.59 -5.65 -13.18
N ALA A 207 -0.80 -4.79 -14.17
CA ALA A 207 0.24 -4.25 -15.05
C ALA A 207 -0.09 -2.79 -15.41
N ASN A 208 0.88 -2.09 -15.99
CA ASN A 208 0.64 -0.74 -16.51
C ASN A 208 -0.23 -0.80 -17.78
N LEU A 209 -1.08 0.22 -17.99
CA LEU A 209 -1.91 0.30 -19.20
C LEU A 209 -1.06 0.50 -20.46
N ASP A 210 0.04 1.25 -20.36
CA ASP A 210 0.85 1.69 -21.51
C ASP A 210 1.78 0.60 -22.08
N GLU A 211 2.04 -0.48 -21.33
CA GLU A 211 2.93 -1.56 -21.77
C GLU A 211 2.37 -2.40 -22.94
N TYR A 212 1.12 -2.15 -23.35
CA TYR A 212 0.44 -2.98 -24.36
C TYR A 212 0.36 -2.34 -25.76
N SER A 213 0.76 -1.09 -25.93
CA SER A 213 0.74 -0.42 -27.25
C SER A 213 1.99 -0.72 -28.09
N SER A 214 3.02 -1.33 -27.53
CA SER A 214 4.20 -1.79 -28.27
C SER A 214 4.38 -3.29 -28.05
N GLY A 215 3.85 -4.09 -28.98
CA GLY A 215 4.12 -5.51 -29.06
C GLY A 215 5.62 -5.77 -29.16
N GLY A 216 6.25 -6.11 -28.06
CA GLY A 216 7.67 -6.40 -27.99
C GLY A 216 8.04 -6.90 -26.60
N PHE A 217 8.40 -8.16 -26.55
CA PHE A 217 9.20 -8.77 -25.49
C PHE A 217 10.53 -8.01 -25.35
N LEU A 218 10.57 -6.94 -24.56
CA LEU A 218 11.83 -6.32 -24.16
C LEU A 218 11.69 -5.76 -22.74
N SER A 219 12.38 -6.43 -21.82
CA SER A 219 13.02 -5.93 -20.60
C SER A 219 12.32 -4.77 -19.92
N ALA A 220 11.55 -5.04 -18.87
CA ALA A 220 11.28 -4.05 -17.85
C ALA A 220 12.61 -3.58 -17.25
N ILE A 221 13.13 -2.47 -17.73
CA ILE A 221 14.12 -1.69 -17.00
C ILE A 221 13.35 -1.16 -15.77
N PRO A 222 13.78 -1.40 -14.53
CA PRO A 222 13.17 -0.79 -13.39
C PRO A 222 13.19 0.74 -13.58
N GLN A 223 12.04 1.36 -13.75
CA GLN A 223 11.97 2.81 -13.63
C GLN A 223 12.25 3.12 -12.16
N GLU A 224 13.43 3.67 -11.91
CA GLU A 224 13.71 4.28 -10.63
C GLU A 224 12.71 5.43 -10.44
N PHE A 225 11.77 5.23 -9.52
CA PHE A 225 10.93 6.31 -9.03
C PHE A 225 11.80 7.25 -8.21
N THR A 226 12.41 8.23 -8.86
CA THR A 226 13.08 9.33 -8.18
C THR A 226 12.00 10.20 -7.56
N SER A 227 11.85 10.08 -6.24
CA SER A 227 11.02 10.98 -5.46
C SER A 227 11.50 12.42 -5.74
N LYS A 228 10.58 13.32 -6.07
CA LYS A 228 10.88 14.76 -6.22
C LYS A 228 11.49 15.38 -4.96
N MET A 229 11.40 14.70 -3.81
CA MET A 229 12.06 15.09 -2.56
C MET A 229 13.57 14.86 -2.55
N ASN A 230 14.11 14.00 -3.43
CA ASN A 230 15.55 13.72 -3.52
C ASN A 230 16.26 14.49 -4.64
N GLN A 231 15.56 15.37 -5.34
CA GLN A 231 16.23 16.37 -6.17
C GLN A 231 16.81 17.41 -5.21
N ASN A 232 18.10 17.28 -4.90
CA ASN A 232 18.88 18.38 -4.34
C ASN A 232 18.82 19.54 -5.34
N VAL A 233 17.81 20.38 -5.21
CA VAL A 233 17.86 21.73 -5.73
C VAL A 233 18.98 22.37 -4.91
N ALA A 234 20.12 22.59 -5.55
CA ALA A 234 21.15 23.42 -4.96
C ALA A 234 20.45 24.73 -4.56
N PHE A 235 20.31 24.95 -3.27
CA PHE A 235 19.90 26.25 -2.77
C PHE A 235 21.01 27.20 -3.17
N ASP A 236 20.79 28.01 -4.20
CA ASP A 236 21.60 29.18 -4.43
C ASP A 236 21.61 29.96 -3.13
N ALA A 237 22.79 30.06 -2.55
CA ALA A 237 22.99 30.75 -1.28
C ALA A 237 22.53 32.19 -1.46
N VAL A 238 21.36 32.49 -0.94
CA VAL A 238 20.94 33.89 -0.74
C VAL A 238 21.97 34.47 0.21
N PRO A 239 22.72 35.54 -0.17
CA PRO A 239 23.71 36.12 0.70
C PRO A 239 23.03 36.58 1.99
N MET A 240 23.41 35.96 3.10
CA MET A 240 22.92 36.35 4.43
C MET A 240 23.36 37.79 4.68
N ALA A 241 22.39 38.70 4.81
CA ALA A 241 22.63 40.05 5.23
C ALA A 241 23.31 40.04 6.61
N ASN A 242 24.40 40.80 6.70
CA ASN A 242 25.24 40.89 7.89
C ASN A 242 24.38 41.34 9.09
N PRO A 243 24.32 40.61 10.21
CA PRO A 243 23.46 40.95 11.35
C PRO A 243 23.73 42.32 11.95
N ALA A 244 24.91 42.91 11.69
CA ALA A 244 25.28 44.25 12.15
C ALA A 244 24.53 45.40 11.46
N GLN A 245 23.78 45.12 10.35
CA GLN A 245 22.99 46.14 9.64
C GLN A 245 21.48 46.12 9.97
N ALA A 246 21.03 45.13 10.73
CA ALA A 246 19.63 44.95 11.04
C ALA A 246 19.16 45.68 12.32
N PHE A 247 20.08 46.14 13.13
CA PHE A 247 19.76 46.89 14.36
C PHE A 247 20.45 48.28 14.27
N GLY A 248 19.66 49.26 13.86
CA GLY A 248 20.04 50.65 13.92
C GLY A 248 20.36 51.06 15.36
N ALA A 249 21.43 51.79 15.57
CA ALA A 249 21.83 52.33 16.88
C ALA A 249 20.69 53.22 17.47
N PRO A 250 20.47 53.17 18.80
CA PRO A 250 19.45 54.02 19.44
C PRO A 250 19.92 55.49 19.36
N SER A 251 19.09 56.33 18.75
CA SER A 251 19.25 57.77 18.81
C SER A 251 18.83 58.27 20.16
N THR A 252 19.81 58.82 20.91
CA THR A 252 19.56 59.61 22.12
C THR A 252 19.05 60.96 21.70
N THR A 253 17.78 61.26 22.04
CA THR A 253 17.29 62.63 22.20
C THR A 253 16.53 62.71 23.49
N SER A 254 17.15 63.38 24.44
CA SER A 254 16.55 63.96 25.65
C SER A 254 15.60 65.04 25.25
N THR A 255 14.41 65.06 25.76
CA THR A 255 13.70 66.28 26.15
C THR A 255 12.71 65.92 27.26
N ASP A 256 12.93 66.58 28.38
CA ASP A 256 12.00 66.76 29.48
C ASP A 256 10.67 67.34 28.97
N ASP A 257 9.60 66.95 29.58
CA ASP A 257 8.62 67.83 30.23
C ASP A 257 7.20 67.21 30.28
N ASP A 258 6.65 67.36 31.47
CA ASP A 258 5.24 67.52 31.85
C ASP A 258 4.34 66.27 31.99
N ILE A 259 4.25 65.94 33.28
CA ILE A 259 3.03 65.38 33.91
C ILE A 259 2.06 66.54 34.21
N PRO A 260 0.75 66.43 33.98
CA PRO A 260 -0.19 66.60 35.09
C PRO A 260 -1.35 65.58 35.07
N TYR A 261 -1.63 65.14 36.31
CA TYR A 261 -2.86 64.54 36.87
C TYR A 261 -3.51 63.34 36.25
#